data_578a786b3d185da08d3709d05db7198f
#
_entry.id   578a786b3d185da08d3709d05db7198f
#
_cell.length_a   1.000
_cell.length_b   1.000
_cell.length_c   1.000
_cell.angle_alpha   90.00
_cell.angle_beta   90.00
_cell.angle_gamma   90.00
#
_symmetry.space_group_name_H-M   'P 1'
#
loop_
_entity.id
_entity.type
_entity.pdbx_description
1 polymer ?
#
loop_
_entity_poly.entity_id
_entity_poly.type
_entity_poly.pdbx_seq_one_letter_code
_entity_poly.pdbx_strand_id
1 'polypeptide(L)'
;PTSIKYKHVDIQTETGIETIEFEDSLEINKVIQLTDQYMLTKSNPLKPHDFNAIFQEKLKEVHIEGKTGVIYHYENIVHSTEENFMTLENAITSKKTFIDAKKTAAVQVWVNCNLYTYLKHTSTIIYILFIISLIIGYFASIYLARWKQNRKNNQNDFIINTDKKEVLICGHTLRTTPMTFA
;
A
#
# COMPACT_ATOMS: atom_id res chain seq x y z
N PRO A 1 10.68 23.55 -21.51
CA PRO A 1 10.37 22.23 -21.99
C PRO A 1 11.59 21.69 -22.72
N THR A 2 12.29 20.77 -22.08
CA THR A 2 13.43 20.05 -22.66
C THR A 2 12.89 19.18 -23.77
N SER A 3 13.30 19.44 -25.00
CA SER A 3 12.95 18.59 -26.14
C SER A 3 13.61 17.21 -25.95
N ILE A 4 12.81 16.18 -25.78
CA ILE A 4 13.29 14.80 -25.72
C ILE A 4 13.82 14.46 -27.12
N LYS A 5 15.11 14.09 -27.19
CA LYS A 5 15.72 13.60 -28.43
C LYS A 5 15.50 12.09 -28.52
N TYR A 6 15.22 11.60 -29.73
CA TYR A 6 15.01 10.19 -30.02
C TYR A 6 16.09 9.64 -30.94
N LYS A 7 16.50 8.40 -30.70
CA LYS A 7 17.32 7.58 -31.61
C LYS A 7 16.41 6.63 -32.37
N HIS A 8 16.70 6.44 -33.64
CA HIS A 8 15.99 5.48 -34.48
C HIS A 8 16.88 4.25 -34.69
N VAL A 9 16.28 3.08 -34.54
CA VAL A 9 16.92 1.80 -34.80
C VAL A 9 16.12 1.06 -35.85
N ASP A 10 16.71 0.79 -37.00
CA ASP A 10 16.09 0.01 -38.06
C ASP A 10 16.39 -1.46 -37.85
N ILE A 11 15.33 -2.27 -37.84
CA ILE A 11 15.39 -3.72 -37.65
C ILE A 11 14.92 -4.38 -38.92
N GLN A 12 15.70 -5.29 -39.45
CA GLN A 12 15.28 -6.12 -40.57
C GLN A 12 14.46 -7.29 -40.04
N THR A 13 13.20 -7.36 -40.44
CA THR A 13 12.27 -8.45 -40.12
C THR A 13 11.96 -9.24 -41.37
N GLU A 14 11.34 -10.41 -41.24
CA GLU A 14 10.88 -11.20 -42.39
C GLU A 14 9.88 -10.45 -43.29
N THR A 15 9.17 -9.49 -42.71
CA THR A 15 8.15 -8.68 -43.40
C THR A 15 8.68 -7.36 -43.94
N GLY A 16 9.93 -6.98 -43.67
CA GLY A 16 10.57 -5.73 -44.10
C GLY A 16 11.39 -5.05 -43.06
N ILE A 17 11.71 -3.78 -43.26
CA ILE A 17 12.44 -2.96 -42.31
C ILE A 17 11.43 -2.27 -41.40
N GLU A 18 11.59 -2.45 -40.12
CA GLU A 18 10.82 -1.77 -39.09
C GLU A 18 11.71 -0.81 -38.28
N THR A 19 11.29 0.45 -38.17
CA THR A 19 11.98 1.46 -37.39
C THR A 19 11.40 1.57 -35.99
N ILE A 20 12.24 1.55 -34.96
CA ILE A 20 11.86 1.74 -33.55
C ILE A 20 12.51 2.99 -33.03
N GLU A 21 11.74 3.80 -32.30
CA GLU A 21 12.18 5.03 -31.67
C GLU A 21 12.49 4.80 -30.20
N PHE A 22 13.65 5.26 -29.76
CA PHE A 22 14.09 5.22 -28.35
C PHE A 22 14.46 6.62 -27.89
N GLU A 23 14.27 6.88 -26.60
CA GLU A 23 14.83 8.10 -25.98
C GLU A 23 16.35 8.10 -26.07
N ASP A 24 16.95 9.23 -26.45
CA ASP A 24 18.41 9.36 -26.61
C ASP A 24 19.18 9.08 -25.31
N SER A 25 18.51 9.26 -24.16
CA SER A 25 19.03 8.97 -22.83
C SER A 25 19.20 7.48 -22.52
N LEU A 26 18.62 6.58 -23.32
CA LEU A 26 18.69 5.14 -23.07
C LEU A 26 20.09 4.60 -23.40
N GLU A 27 20.63 3.79 -22.48
CA GLU A 27 21.88 3.08 -22.70
C GLU A 27 21.78 2.10 -23.87
N ILE A 28 22.85 1.98 -24.65
CA ILE A 28 22.90 1.14 -25.85
C ILE A 28 22.52 -0.33 -25.55
N ASN A 29 23.04 -0.87 -24.42
CA ASN A 29 22.73 -2.24 -24.01
C ASN A 29 21.22 -2.46 -23.75
N LYS A 30 20.55 -1.42 -23.21
CA LYS A 30 19.10 -1.46 -22.99
C LYS A 30 18.32 -1.40 -24.30
N VAL A 31 18.80 -0.61 -25.25
CA VAL A 31 18.20 -0.54 -26.60
C VAL A 31 18.29 -1.90 -27.28
N ILE A 32 19.49 -2.53 -27.28
CA ILE A 32 19.69 -3.87 -27.83
C ILE A 32 18.73 -4.87 -27.15
N GLN A 33 18.72 -4.90 -25.83
CA GLN A 33 17.86 -5.82 -25.07
C GLN A 33 16.37 -5.66 -25.44
N LEU A 34 15.86 -4.44 -25.51
CA LEU A 34 14.45 -4.17 -25.84
C LEU A 34 14.14 -4.54 -27.30
N THR A 35 15.12 -4.36 -28.20
CA THR A 35 15.02 -4.74 -29.60
C THR A 35 14.95 -6.26 -29.75
N ASP A 36 15.86 -6.98 -29.08
CA ASP A 36 15.87 -8.44 -29.09
C ASP A 36 14.59 -9.01 -28.51
N GLN A 37 14.08 -8.42 -27.41
CA GLN A 37 12.81 -8.80 -26.81
C GLN A 37 11.64 -8.58 -27.77
N TYR A 38 11.64 -7.51 -28.55
CA TYR A 38 10.63 -7.27 -29.56
C TYR A 38 10.64 -8.36 -30.64
N MET A 39 11.82 -8.70 -31.14
CA MET A 39 11.97 -9.77 -32.16
C MET A 39 11.54 -11.13 -31.61
N LEU A 40 11.97 -11.45 -30.39
CA LEU A 40 11.57 -12.69 -29.71
C LEU A 40 10.07 -12.77 -29.47
N THR A 41 9.44 -11.68 -29.03
CA THR A 41 8.00 -11.63 -28.79
C THR A 41 7.20 -11.90 -30.06
N LYS A 42 7.69 -11.44 -31.21
CA LYS A 42 7.06 -11.65 -32.51
C LYS A 42 7.20 -13.09 -33.03
N SER A 43 8.37 -13.70 -32.83
CA SER A 43 8.68 -15.06 -33.30
C SER A 43 8.23 -16.16 -32.32
N ASN A 44 8.35 -15.91 -31.03
CA ASN A 44 8.04 -16.86 -29.97
C ASN A 44 7.43 -16.11 -28.75
N PRO A 45 6.11 -15.86 -28.77
CA PRO A 45 5.46 -15.11 -27.69
C PRO A 45 5.63 -15.83 -26.35
N LEU A 46 5.81 -15.05 -25.31
CA LEU A 46 6.00 -15.51 -23.95
C LEU A 46 4.81 -16.36 -23.50
N LYS A 47 5.10 -17.53 -22.93
CA LYS A 47 4.08 -18.38 -22.31
C LYS A 47 3.94 -18.01 -20.84
N PRO A 48 2.76 -17.56 -20.38
CA PRO A 48 2.56 -17.12 -19.00
C PRO A 48 2.93 -18.17 -17.95
N HIS A 49 2.70 -19.46 -18.22
CA HIS A 49 3.03 -20.54 -17.31
C HIS A 49 4.54 -20.70 -17.07
N ASP A 50 5.35 -20.60 -18.12
CA ASP A 50 6.81 -20.72 -18.01
C ASP A 50 7.37 -19.55 -17.20
N PHE A 51 6.87 -18.35 -17.47
CA PHE A 51 7.26 -17.16 -16.70
C PHE A 51 6.82 -17.26 -15.24
N ASN A 52 5.62 -17.79 -14.97
CA ASN A 52 5.15 -17.99 -13.62
C ASN A 52 6.00 -18.98 -12.83
N ALA A 53 6.53 -20.02 -13.48
CA ALA A 53 7.44 -20.96 -12.84
C ALA A 53 8.73 -20.26 -12.36
N ILE A 54 9.34 -19.44 -13.23
CA ILE A 54 10.52 -18.63 -12.88
C ILE A 54 10.18 -17.63 -11.77
N PHE A 55 9.03 -17.00 -11.83
CA PHE A 55 8.58 -16.05 -10.82
C PHE A 55 8.40 -16.71 -9.45
N GLN A 56 7.81 -17.92 -9.41
CA GLN A 56 7.68 -18.70 -8.18
C GLN A 56 9.04 -19.09 -7.59
N GLU A 57 10.01 -19.47 -8.43
CA GLU A 57 11.36 -19.77 -7.97
C GLU A 57 12.01 -18.56 -7.31
N LYS A 58 11.90 -17.38 -7.94
CA LYS A 58 12.43 -16.13 -7.37
C LYS A 58 11.75 -15.72 -6.07
N LEU A 59 10.45 -15.95 -5.94
CA LEU A 59 9.75 -15.69 -4.68
C LEU A 59 10.20 -16.64 -3.55
N LYS A 60 10.49 -17.92 -3.87
CA LYS A 60 11.03 -18.88 -2.90
C LYS A 60 12.42 -18.46 -2.40
N GLU A 61 13.30 -17.94 -3.29
CA GLU A 61 14.62 -17.42 -2.91
C GLU A 61 14.53 -16.32 -1.85
N VAL A 62 13.48 -15.50 -1.90
CA VAL A 62 13.22 -14.42 -0.92
C VAL A 62 12.23 -14.83 0.19
N HIS A 63 11.96 -16.14 0.32
CA HIS A 63 11.07 -16.72 1.33
C HIS A 63 9.63 -16.19 1.32
N ILE A 64 9.11 -15.80 0.15
CA ILE A 64 7.73 -15.41 -0.03
C ILE A 64 6.93 -16.61 -0.53
N GLU A 65 5.98 -17.05 0.29
CA GLU A 65 5.07 -18.15 -0.04
C GLU A 65 3.69 -17.62 -0.36
N GLY A 66 3.09 -18.09 -1.46
CA GLY A 66 1.76 -17.69 -1.87
C GLY A 66 1.39 -18.25 -3.24
N LYS A 67 0.11 -18.10 -3.59
CA LYS A 67 -0.32 -18.35 -4.97
C LYS A 67 0.16 -17.21 -5.85
N THR A 68 0.65 -17.55 -7.02
CA THR A 68 1.19 -16.58 -7.98
C THR A 68 0.57 -16.76 -9.34
N GLY A 69 0.59 -15.72 -10.11
CA GLY A 69 0.23 -15.81 -11.52
C GLY A 69 0.79 -14.65 -12.32
N VAL A 70 0.72 -14.84 -13.61
CA VAL A 70 1.23 -13.91 -14.61
C VAL A 70 0.13 -13.57 -15.59
N ILE A 71 0.05 -12.30 -15.91
CA ILE A 71 -0.81 -11.75 -16.94
C ILE A 71 0.12 -11.23 -18.02
N TYR A 72 0.02 -11.80 -19.19
CA TYR A 72 0.76 -11.38 -20.37
C TYR A 72 -0.17 -10.67 -21.34
N HIS A 73 0.15 -9.44 -21.64
CA HIS A 73 -0.56 -8.62 -22.62
C HIS A 73 0.27 -8.59 -23.89
N TYR A 74 -0.32 -8.96 -25.00
CA TYR A 74 0.27 -8.81 -26.32
C TYR A 74 -0.73 -8.16 -27.25
N GLU A 75 -0.42 -6.95 -27.69
CA GLU A 75 -1.37 -6.10 -28.45
C GLU A 75 -2.72 -5.96 -27.71
N ASN A 76 -3.78 -6.55 -28.26
CA ASN A 76 -5.13 -6.54 -27.67
C ASN A 76 -5.51 -7.87 -26.99
N ILE A 77 -4.57 -8.83 -26.92
CA ILE A 77 -4.82 -10.16 -26.37
C ILE A 77 -4.22 -10.22 -24.95
N VAL A 78 -4.97 -10.78 -24.03
CA VAL A 78 -4.54 -10.98 -22.64
C VAL A 78 -4.52 -12.46 -22.36
N HIS A 79 -3.35 -12.97 -22.01
CA HIS A 79 -3.16 -14.35 -21.56
C HIS A 79 -2.86 -14.34 -20.07
N SER A 80 -3.53 -15.16 -19.29
CA SER A 80 -3.30 -15.29 -17.86
C SER A 80 -3.07 -16.75 -17.48
N THR A 81 -2.28 -16.98 -16.43
CA THR A 81 -2.13 -18.32 -15.84
C THR A 81 -3.39 -18.81 -15.15
N GLU A 82 -4.27 -17.90 -14.69
CA GLU A 82 -5.60 -18.23 -14.15
C GLU A 82 -6.67 -17.39 -14.83
N GLU A 83 -7.78 -18.02 -15.20
CA GLU A 83 -8.89 -17.34 -15.92
C GLU A 83 -9.58 -16.28 -15.06
N ASN A 84 -9.60 -16.47 -13.73
CA ASN A 84 -10.33 -15.62 -12.78
C ASN A 84 -9.43 -14.83 -11.82
N PHE A 85 -8.26 -14.37 -12.27
CA PHE A 85 -7.31 -13.65 -11.41
C PHE A 85 -7.88 -12.35 -10.82
N MET A 86 -8.84 -11.70 -11.50
CA MET A 86 -9.47 -10.45 -11.01
C MET A 86 -10.38 -10.65 -9.81
N THR A 87 -10.79 -11.89 -9.53
CA THR A 87 -11.66 -12.21 -8.38
C THR A 87 -10.89 -12.65 -7.13
N LEU A 88 -9.55 -12.70 -7.21
CA LEU A 88 -8.71 -13.05 -6.07
C LEU A 88 -8.66 -11.90 -5.07
N GLU A 89 -9.50 -11.98 -4.06
CA GLU A 89 -9.43 -11.08 -2.90
C GLU A 89 -8.02 -11.14 -2.28
N ASN A 90 -7.43 -9.99 -2.03
CA ASN A 90 -6.11 -9.81 -1.41
C ASN A 90 -4.89 -10.17 -2.29
N ALA A 91 -5.03 -10.27 -3.60
CA ALA A 91 -3.87 -10.40 -4.48
C ALA A 91 -3.14 -9.05 -4.65
N ILE A 92 -1.85 -9.07 -4.40
CA ILE A 92 -0.98 -7.92 -4.68
C ILE A 92 -0.54 -8.05 -6.14
N THR A 93 -0.85 -7.03 -6.93
CA THR A 93 -0.56 -7.03 -8.37
C THR A 93 0.50 -5.99 -8.68
N SER A 94 1.49 -6.35 -9.49
CA SER A 94 2.51 -5.42 -9.95
C SER A 94 1.94 -4.41 -10.96
N LYS A 95 2.69 -3.34 -11.19
CA LYS A 95 2.41 -2.47 -12.33
C LYS A 95 2.64 -3.22 -13.64
N LYS A 96 1.89 -2.87 -14.68
CA LYS A 96 2.09 -3.35 -16.04
C LYS A 96 3.48 -2.88 -16.53
N THR A 97 4.35 -3.84 -16.85
CA THR A 97 5.72 -3.57 -17.30
C THR A 97 5.87 -3.98 -18.74
N PHE A 98 6.19 -3.04 -19.60
CA PHE A 98 6.47 -3.33 -21.01
C PHE A 98 7.84 -3.99 -21.14
N ILE A 99 7.89 -5.08 -21.92
CA ILE A 99 9.09 -5.89 -22.09
C ILE A 99 9.74 -5.69 -23.48
N ASP A 100 9.04 -5.08 -24.41
CA ASP A 100 9.50 -4.84 -25.76
C ASP A 100 9.61 -3.36 -26.11
N ALA A 101 10.37 -3.07 -27.15
CA ALA A 101 10.69 -1.72 -27.58
C ALA A 101 9.47 -0.92 -28.08
N LYS A 102 8.51 -1.58 -28.74
CA LYS A 102 7.28 -0.95 -29.27
C LYS A 102 6.15 -0.86 -28.24
N LYS A 103 6.38 -1.37 -27.01
CA LYS A 103 5.36 -1.43 -25.97
C LYS A 103 4.10 -2.21 -26.38
N THR A 104 4.27 -3.20 -27.25
CA THR A 104 3.20 -4.08 -27.70
C THR A 104 3.00 -5.26 -26.76
N ALA A 105 4.09 -5.64 -26.04
CA ALA A 105 4.07 -6.71 -25.07
C ALA A 105 4.33 -6.20 -23.67
N ALA A 106 3.53 -6.64 -22.72
CA ALA A 106 3.71 -6.30 -21.31
C ALA A 106 3.40 -7.47 -20.40
N VAL A 107 4.10 -7.50 -19.27
CA VAL A 107 3.89 -8.49 -18.22
C VAL A 107 3.43 -7.79 -16.96
N GLN A 108 2.50 -8.44 -16.28
CA GLN A 108 2.02 -8.07 -14.97
C GLN A 108 1.99 -9.35 -14.13
N VAL A 109 2.54 -9.29 -12.95
CA VAL A 109 2.55 -10.43 -12.03
C VAL A 109 1.67 -10.13 -10.83
N TRP A 110 1.09 -11.18 -10.25
CA TRP A 110 0.35 -11.06 -9.02
C TRP A 110 0.76 -12.17 -8.05
N VAL A 111 0.62 -11.87 -6.78
CA VAL A 111 0.87 -12.81 -5.70
C VAL A 111 -0.23 -12.65 -4.65
N ASN A 112 -0.80 -13.78 -4.24
CA ASN A 112 -1.72 -13.82 -3.12
C ASN A 112 -1.00 -14.50 -1.94
N CYS A 113 -0.53 -13.66 -1.01
CA CYS A 113 0.22 -14.08 0.16
C CYS A 113 -0.70 -14.24 1.37
N ASN A 114 -0.39 -15.22 2.23
CA ASN A 114 -0.99 -15.28 3.55
C ASN A 114 -0.56 -14.04 4.38
N LEU A 115 -1.46 -13.54 5.23
CA LEU A 115 -1.20 -12.42 6.13
C LEU A 115 0.11 -12.61 6.93
N TYR A 116 0.41 -13.82 7.35
CA TYR A 116 1.65 -14.14 8.07
C TYR A 116 2.90 -13.87 7.23
N THR A 117 2.92 -14.26 5.95
CA THR A 117 4.03 -13.98 5.03
C THR A 117 4.22 -12.49 4.81
N TYR A 118 3.10 -11.77 4.66
CA TYR A 118 3.12 -10.31 4.53
C TYR A 118 3.71 -9.65 5.78
N LEU A 119 3.28 -10.05 6.97
CA LEU A 119 3.78 -9.52 8.23
C LEU A 119 5.28 -9.83 8.43
N LYS A 120 5.75 -11.03 8.09
CA LYS A 120 7.16 -11.42 8.21
C LYS A 120 8.10 -10.51 7.42
N HIS A 121 7.68 -10.02 6.27
CA HIS A 121 8.46 -9.12 5.39
C HIS A 121 8.20 -7.63 5.65
N THR A 122 7.28 -7.32 6.57
CA THR A 122 7.04 -5.93 6.98
C THR A 122 8.20 -5.43 7.83
N SER A 123 8.63 -4.21 7.60
CA SER A 123 9.74 -3.59 8.34
C SER A 123 9.49 -3.67 9.85
N THR A 124 10.47 -4.13 10.61
CA THR A 124 10.46 -4.17 12.09
C THR A 124 10.05 -2.83 12.72
N ILE A 125 10.36 -1.73 12.04
CA ILE A 125 9.97 -0.37 12.47
C ILE A 125 8.45 -0.23 12.57
N ILE A 126 7.68 -0.81 11.66
CA ILE A 126 6.21 -0.73 11.68
C ILE A 126 5.64 -1.43 12.92
N TYR A 127 6.20 -2.58 13.31
CA TYR A 127 5.81 -3.27 14.55
C TYR A 127 6.11 -2.43 15.78
N ILE A 128 7.30 -1.81 15.85
CA ILE A 128 7.69 -0.95 16.95
C ILE A 128 6.73 0.25 17.04
N LEU A 129 6.43 0.92 15.93
CA LEU A 129 5.49 2.04 15.90
C LEU A 129 4.08 1.61 16.33
N PHE A 130 3.63 0.43 15.95
CA PHE A 130 2.33 -0.11 16.36
C PHE A 130 2.28 -0.34 17.88
N ILE A 131 3.32 -0.96 18.46
CA ILE A 131 3.42 -1.18 19.91
C ILE A 131 3.44 0.16 20.65
N ILE A 132 4.22 1.13 20.19
CA ILE A 132 4.28 2.47 20.78
C ILE A 132 2.91 3.14 20.76
N SER A 133 2.17 3.03 19.66
CA SER A 133 0.83 3.62 19.54
C SER A 133 -0.17 3.00 20.52
N LEU A 134 -0.11 1.68 20.76
CA LEU A 134 -0.93 1.01 21.77
C LEU A 134 -0.60 1.48 23.18
N ILE A 135 0.69 1.65 23.51
CA ILE A 135 1.14 2.16 24.82
C ILE A 135 0.61 3.58 25.04
N ILE A 136 0.77 4.47 24.04
CA ILE A 136 0.27 5.85 24.13
C ILE A 136 -1.26 5.85 24.29
N GLY A 137 -2.00 5.04 23.54
CA GLY A 137 -3.45 4.92 23.66
C GLY A 137 -3.89 4.45 25.04
N TYR A 138 -3.18 3.48 25.61
CA TYR A 138 -3.43 3.00 26.99
C TYR A 138 -3.22 4.10 28.04
N PHE A 139 -2.11 4.82 28.01
CA PHE A 139 -1.86 5.92 28.93
C PHE A 139 -2.84 7.08 28.75
N ALA A 140 -3.20 7.42 27.52
CA ALA A 140 -4.20 8.43 27.22
C ALA A 140 -5.57 8.06 27.82
N SER A 141 -5.97 6.79 27.73
CA SER A 141 -7.25 6.31 28.30
C SER A 141 -7.29 6.44 29.83
N ILE A 142 -6.19 6.10 30.51
CA ILE A 142 -6.05 6.26 31.97
C ILE A 142 -6.11 7.74 32.35
N TYR A 143 -5.39 8.59 31.61
CA TYR A 143 -5.39 10.03 31.86
C TYR A 143 -6.79 10.63 31.72
N LEU A 144 -7.51 10.29 30.67
CA LEU A 144 -8.90 10.74 30.43
C LEU A 144 -9.85 10.23 31.52
N ALA A 145 -9.68 8.98 31.99
CA ALA A 145 -10.51 8.44 33.07
C ALA A 145 -10.27 9.21 34.37
N ARG A 146 -9.01 9.48 34.74
CA ARG A 146 -8.66 10.28 35.93
C ARG A 146 -9.17 11.72 35.83
N TRP A 147 -9.04 12.33 34.63
CA TRP A 147 -9.53 13.69 34.44
C TRP A 147 -11.07 13.79 34.55
N LYS A 148 -11.82 12.79 34.03
CA LYS A 148 -13.27 12.70 34.23
C LYS A 148 -13.65 12.53 35.71
N GLN A 149 -12.89 11.73 36.45
CA GLN A 149 -13.13 11.50 37.87
C GLN A 149 -12.88 12.77 38.70
N ASN A 150 -11.79 13.51 38.43
CA ASN A 150 -11.50 14.78 39.09
C ASN A 150 -12.56 15.85 38.78
N ARG A 151 -13.11 15.90 37.52
CA ARG A 151 -14.21 16.80 37.21
C ARG A 151 -15.49 16.48 37.99
N LYS A 152 -15.80 15.19 38.20
CA LYS A 152 -16.97 14.80 39.01
C LYS A 152 -16.77 15.16 40.48
N ASN A 153 -15.58 15.00 41.01
CA ASN A 153 -15.29 15.39 42.39
C ASN A 153 -15.42 16.91 42.59
N ASN A 154 -14.89 17.71 41.68
CA ASN A 154 -14.99 19.18 41.78
C ASN A 154 -16.43 19.72 41.61
N GLN A 155 -17.33 18.97 40.93
CA GLN A 155 -18.75 19.35 40.83
C GLN A 155 -19.51 19.07 42.13
N ASN A 156 -19.05 18.15 42.98
CA ASN A 156 -19.68 17.83 44.24
C ASN A 156 -19.25 18.81 45.37
N ASP A 157 -18.26 19.66 45.13
CA ASP A 157 -17.73 20.59 46.11
C ASP A 157 -18.61 21.84 46.28
N PHE A 158 -19.65 21.97 45.44
CA PHE A 158 -20.58 23.10 45.54
C PHE A 158 -22.05 22.59 45.50
N ILE A 159 -22.67 22.55 46.69
CA ILE A 159 -24.06 22.13 46.85
C ILE A 159 -24.85 23.29 47.46
N ILE A 160 -25.87 23.76 46.75
CA ILE A 160 -26.83 24.75 47.27
C ILE A 160 -28.04 24.00 47.80
N ASN A 161 -28.28 24.13 49.12
CA ASN A 161 -29.50 23.65 49.71
C ASN A 161 -30.45 24.82 49.91
N THR A 162 -31.42 25.00 49.02
CA THR A 162 -32.38 26.10 49.03
C THR A 162 -33.31 26.05 50.23
N ASP A 163 -33.67 24.84 50.71
CA ASP A 163 -34.61 24.66 51.82
C ASP A 163 -34.01 25.11 53.16
N LYS A 164 -32.70 24.87 53.33
CA LYS A 164 -31.98 25.25 54.54
C LYS A 164 -31.22 26.56 54.45
N LYS A 165 -31.27 27.22 53.27
CA LYS A 165 -30.51 28.45 52.96
C LYS A 165 -29.04 28.32 53.26
N GLU A 166 -28.48 27.17 52.92
CA GLU A 166 -27.09 26.82 53.18
C GLU A 166 -26.38 26.51 51.87
N VAL A 167 -25.15 26.98 51.69
CA VAL A 167 -24.28 26.66 50.56
C VAL A 167 -23.10 25.85 51.13
N LEU A 168 -22.94 24.63 50.63
CA LEU A 168 -21.82 23.81 50.99
C LEU A 168 -20.73 24.05 49.96
N ILE A 169 -19.57 24.54 50.40
CA ILE A 169 -18.39 24.74 49.54
C ILE A 169 -17.24 23.97 50.19
N CYS A 170 -16.71 22.97 49.47
CA CYS A 170 -15.57 22.14 49.93
C CYS A 170 -15.76 21.59 51.34
N GLY A 171 -16.99 21.15 51.71
CA GLY A 171 -17.30 20.58 53.02
C GLY A 171 -17.56 21.59 54.11
N HIS A 172 -17.43 22.90 53.86
CA HIS A 172 -17.80 23.98 54.81
C HIS A 172 -19.20 24.52 54.50
N THR A 173 -20.07 24.53 55.50
CA THR A 173 -21.41 25.10 55.43
C THR A 173 -21.36 26.61 55.71
N LEU A 174 -21.74 27.38 54.68
CA LEU A 174 -21.99 28.83 54.83
C LEU A 174 -23.49 29.08 54.92
N ARG A 175 -23.98 29.59 56.04
CA ARG A 175 -25.36 30.04 56.19
C ARG A 175 -25.50 31.42 55.55
N THR A 176 -26.39 31.52 54.60
CA THR A 176 -26.69 32.82 53.96
C THR A 176 -27.78 33.55 54.72
N THR A 177 -27.53 34.81 55.02
CA THR A 177 -28.53 35.68 55.63
C THR A 177 -29.62 36.03 54.59
N PRO A 178 -30.87 36.33 55.04
CA PRO A 178 -32.01 36.54 54.14
C PRO A 178 -31.85 37.66 53.09
N MET A 179 -30.88 38.57 53.29
CA MET A 179 -30.65 39.68 52.33
C MET A 179 -29.90 39.30 51.05
N THR A 180 -29.38 38.10 50.91
CA THR A 180 -28.58 37.67 49.76
C THR A 180 -29.42 36.89 48.72
N PHE A 181 -30.70 36.72 48.95
CA PHE A 181 -31.63 36.00 48.04
C PHE A 181 -32.78 36.91 47.54
N ALA A 182 -32.49 38.17 47.28
CA ALA A 182 -33.44 39.08 46.58
C ALA A 182 -33.11 39.14 45.09
#